data_65241c3ded930b78eb5fdb858826a04a
#
_entry.id   65241c3ded930b78eb5fdb858826a04a
#
_cell.length_a   1.000
_cell.length_b   1.000
_cell.length_c   1.000
_cell.angle_alpha   90.00
_cell.angle_beta   90.00
_cell.angle_gamma   90.00
#
_symmetry.space_group_name_H-M   'P 1'
#
loop_
_entity.id
_entity.type
_entity.pdbx_description
1 polymer ?
#
loop_
_entity_poly.entity_id
_entity_poly.type
_entity_poly.pdbx_seq_one_letter_code
_entity_poly.pdbx_strand_id
1 'polypeptide(L)'
;MIYDLIIIGSGPAGYVAAIKAGQRGLKTLVIDKKYVGGMCLNWGCIPTKSILESAKMLQKVRSAADFGISGIDTATLSFDWQQAVKRTQQIVSKLSR
;
A
#
# COMPACT_ATOMS: atom_id res chain seq x y z
N MET A 1 -31.32 -0.25 14.80
CA MET A 1 -30.36 0.85 14.56
C MET A 1 -30.47 1.30 13.11
N ILE A 2 -30.64 2.57 12.86
CA ILE A 2 -30.83 3.13 11.53
C ILE A 2 -29.56 3.86 11.12
N TYR A 3 -29.09 3.59 9.89
CA TYR A 3 -27.94 4.27 9.30
C TYR A 3 -28.40 5.26 8.23
N ASP A 4 -27.68 6.37 8.12
CA ASP A 4 -27.92 7.35 7.06
C ASP A 4 -27.40 6.86 5.71
N LEU A 5 -26.30 6.09 5.73
CA LEU A 5 -25.67 5.56 4.53
C LEU A 5 -25.09 4.18 4.82
N ILE A 6 -25.34 3.24 3.93
CA ILE A 6 -24.76 1.91 3.97
C ILE A 6 -23.96 1.71 2.67
N ILE A 7 -22.68 1.35 2.81
CA ILE A 7 -21.78 1.12 1.70
C ILE A 7 -21.39 -0.35 1.66
N ILE A 8 -21.60 -0.98 0.52
CA ILE A 8 -21.20 -2.37 0.30
C ILE A 8 -19.90 -2.37 -0.49
N GLY A 9 -18.84 -2.85 0.14
CA GLY A 9 -17.49 -2.85 -0.40
C GLY A 9 -16.62 -1.76 0.23
N SER A 10 -15.47 -2.14 0.73
CA SER A 10 -14.51 -1.25 1.41
C SER A 10 -13.26 -0.99 0.58
N GLY A 11 -13.34 -1.14 -0.74
CA GLY A 11 -12.28 -0.73 -1.66
C GLY A 11 -12.18 0.79 -1.76
N PRO A 12 -11.33 1.32 -2.66
CA PRO A 12 -11.10 2.78 -2.75
C PRO A 12 -12.36 3.61 -2.90
N ALA A 13 -13.32 3.17 -3.71
CA ALA A 13 -14.59 3.89 -3.84
C ALA A 13 -15.37 3.87 -2.52
N GLY A 14 -15.45 2.71 -1.88
CA GLY A 14 -16.22 2.53 -0.65
C GLY A 14 -15.62 3.28 0.54
N TYR A 15 -14.33 3.11 0.82
CA TYR A 15 -13.73 3.77 1.98
C TYR A 15 -13.62 5.29 1.81
N VAL A 16 -13.38 5.79 0.59
CA VAL A 16 -13.38 7.24 0.33
C VAL A 16 -14.77 7.82 0.58
N ALA A 17 -15.82 7.18 0.07
CA ALA A 17 -17.20 7.59 0.33
C ALA A 17 -17.53 7.55 1.82
N ALA A 18 -17.11 6.51 2.54
CA ALA A 18 -17.35 6.37 3.97
C ALA A 18 -16.68 7.47 4.78
N ILE A 19 -15.42 7.77 4.48
CA ILE A 19 -14.69 8.85 5.14
C ILE A 19 -15.39 10.19 4.92
N LYS A 20 -15.79 10.48 3.70
CA LYS A 20 -16.50 11.71 3.37
C LYS A 20 -17.84 11.81 4.09
N ALA A 21 -18.59 10.71 4.12
CA ALA A 21 -19.87 10.65 4.84
C ALA A 21 -19.67 10.90 6.34
N GLY A 22 -18.66 10.27 6.93
CA GLY A 22 -18.31 10.49 8.34
C GLY A 22 -17.92 11.94 8.64
N GLN A 23 -17.15 12.56 7.76
CA GLN A 23 -16.78 13.97 7.89
C GLN A 23 -17.99 14.91 7.84
N ARG A 24 -19.06 14.49 7.17
CA ARG A 24 -20.33 15.22 7.12
C ARG A 24 -21.30 14.89 8.24
N GLY A 25 -20.86 14.07 9.18
CA GLY A 25 -21.68 13.70 10.35
C GLY A 25 -22.74 12.64 10.07
N LEU A 26 -22.67 11.95 8.93
CA LEU A 26 -23.62 10.89 8.61
C LEU A 26 -23.28 9.61 9.39
N LYS A 27 -24.32 8.94 9.87
CA LYS A 27 -24.17 7.63 10.48
C LYS A 27 -24.02 6.60 9.37
N THR A 28 -22.78 6.11 9.20
CA THR A 28 -22.39 5.32 8.04
C THR A 28 -21.98 3.90 8.45
N LEU A 29 -22.46 2.92 7.70
CA LEU A 29 -22.06 1.52 7.83
C LEU A 29 -21.35 1.08 6.55
N VAL A 30 -20.18 0.48 6.69
CA VAL A 30 -19.47 -0.15 5.58
C VAL A 30 -19.49 -1.65 5.78
N ILE A 31 -19.89 -2.38 4.75
CA ILE A 31 -19.95 -3.84 4.77
C ILE A 31 -18.95 -4.36 3.73
N ASP A 32 -18.07 -5.25 4.15
CA ASP A 32 -17.17 -5.93 3.23
C ASP A 32 -17.21 -7.44 3.45
N LYS A 33 -17.01 -8.15 2.36
CA LYS A 33 -17.08 -9.61 2.36
C LYS A 33 -15.93 -10.25 3.12
N LYS A 34 -14.71 -9.74 2.97
CA LYS A 34 -13.52 -10.42 3.50
C LYS A 34 -12.40 -9.49 3.94
N TYR A 35 -11.96 -8.59 3.07
CA TYR A 35 -10.78 -7.76 3.33
C TYR A 35 -11.11 -6.27 3.25
N VAL A 36 -10.92 -5.56 4.35
CA VAL A 36 -11.07 -4.11 4.40
C VAL A 36 -10.01 -3.44 3.53
N GLY A 37 -10.41 -2.48 2.73
CA GLY A 37 -9.53 -1.77 1.81
C GLY A 37 -9.58 -2.28 0.38
N GLY A 38 -10.18 -3.45 0.16
CA GLY A 38 -10.42 -4.02 -1.17
C GLY A 38 -9.17 -4.51 -1.87
N MET A 39 -9.28 -4.71 -3.17
CA MET A 39 -8.21 -5.27 -4.00
C MET A 39 -7.01 -4.34 -4.10
N CYS A 40 -7.23 -3.04 -4.26
CA CYS A 40 -6.13 -2.08 -4.41
C CYS A 40 -5.19 -2.10 -3.20
N LEU A 41 -5.74 -2.04 -1.99
CA LEU A 41 -4.95 -2.06 -0.76
C LEU A 41 -4.27 -3.42 -0.55
N ASN A 42 -4.98 -4.51 -0.74
CA ASN A 42 -4.52 -5.83 -0.31
C ASN A 42 -3.71 -6.57 -1.39
N TRP A 43 -4.07 -6.43 -2.68
CA TRP A 43 -3.45 -7.21 -3.76
C TRP A 43 -3.11 -6.40 -5.00
N GLY A 44 -3.48 -5.14 -5.09
CA GLY A 44 -3.31 -4.33 -6.29
C GLY A 44 -2.31 -3.21 -6.13
N CYS A 45 -2.82 -1.98 -6.08
CA CYS A 45 -2.05 -0.74 -6.18
C CYS A 45 -0.98 -0.62 -5.09
N ILE A 46 -1.33 -0.88 -3.84
CA ILE A 46 -0.40 -0.68 -2.72
C ILE A 46 0.73 -1.71 -2.73
N PRO A 47 0.47 -3.02 -2.82
CA PRO A 47 1.56 -4.00 -2.95
C PRO A 47 2.42 -3.77 -4.19
N THR A 48 1.81 -3.46 -5.32
CA THR A 48 2.52 -3.21 -6.58
C THR A 48 3.47 -2.02 -6.46
N LYS A 49 2.99 -0.90 -5.91
CA LYS A 49 3.82 0.29 -5.72
C LYS A 49 4.95 0.05 -4.73
N SER A 50 4.71 -0.72 -3.68
CA SER A 50 5.74 -1.07 -2.71
C SER A 50 6.87 -1.88 -3.35
N ILE A 51 6.54 -2.87 -4.17
CA ILE A 51 7.52 -3.70 -4.88
C ILE A 51 8.28 -2.87 -5.91
N LEU A 52 7.58 -1.99 -6.65
CA LEU A 52 8.21 -1.07 -7.59
C LEU A 52 9.20 -0.13 -6.90
N GLU A 53 8.89 0.35 -5.72
CA GLU A 53 9.81 1.19 -4.93
C GLU A 53 11.09 0.45 -4.57
N SER A 54 10.99 -0.82 -4.19
CA SER A 54 12.16 -1.67 -3.92
C SER A 54 13.03 -1.82 -5.18
N ALA A 55 12.40 -2.05 -6.34
CA ALA A 55 13.10 -2.15 -7.62
C ALA A 55 13.80 -0.84 -8.00
N LYS A 56 13.13 0.29 -7.81
CA LYS A 56 13.69 1.62 -8.07
C LYS A 56 14.86 1.91 -7.15
N MET A 57 14.78 1.52 -5.88
CA MET A 57 15.88 1.71 -4.93
C MET A 57 17.12 0.93 -5.37
N LEU A 58 16.95 -0.32 -5.80
CA LEU A 58 18.04 -1.12 -6.32
C LEU A 58 18.70 -0.45 -7.54
N GLN A 59 17.89 0.07 -8.46
CA GLN A 59 18.37 0.78 -9.62
C GLN A 59 19.17 2.03 -9.23
N LYS A 60 18.68 2.81 -8.26
CA LYS A 60 19.37 3.99 -7.75
C LYS A 60 20.71 3.62 -7.09
N VAL A 61 20.74 2.54 -6.31
CA VAL A 61 21.97 2.08 -5.67
C VAL A 61 23.01 1.66 -6.72
N ARG A 62 22.59 0.98 -7.79
CA ARG A 62 23.48 0.60 -8.89
C ARG A 62 24.09 1.80 -9.61
N SER A 63 23.35 2.90 -9.70
CA SER A 63 23.79 4.13 -10.38
C SER A 63 24.24 5.21 -9.38
N ALA A 64 24.49 4.86 -8.13
CA ALA A 64 24.84 5.81 -7.08
C ALA A 64 26.09 6.64 -7.41
N ALA A 65 27.06 6.06 -8.13
CA ALA A 65 28.27 6.78 -8.53
C ALA A 65 27.96 8.01 -9.39
N ASP A 66 26.92 7.93 -10.24
CA ASP A 66 26.48 9.06 -11.05
C ASP A 66 25.99 10.24 -10.20
N PHE A 67 25.54 9.96 -8.98
CA PHE A 67 25.09 10.95 -8.02
C PHE A 67 26.18 11.39 -7.01
N GLY A 68 27.42 10.99 -7.25
CA GLY A 68 28.54 11.35 -6.39
C GLY A 68 28.73 10.47 -5.18
N ILE A 69 28.03 9.35 -5.10
CA ILE A 69 28.16 8.41 -3.97
C ILE A 69 29.16 7.32 -4.35
N SER A 70 30.22 7.20 -3.57
CA SER A 70 31.27 6.18 -3.75
C SER A 70 31.25 5.17 -2.60
N GLY A 71 31.98 4.07 -2.80
CA GLY A 71 32.11 3.04 -1.77
C GLY A 71 31.09 1.90 -1.89
N ILE A 72 30.28 1.90 -2.94
CA ILE A 72 29.32 0.83 -3.21
C ILE A 72 29.91 -0.09 -4.28
N ASP A 73 30.10 -1.36 -3.94
CA ASP A 73 30.52 -2.38 -4.90
C ASP A 73 29.26 -3.01 -5.53
N THR A 74 28.96 -2.61 -6.77
CA THR A 74 27.78 -3.10 -7.48
C THR A 74 27.89 -4.59 -7.86
N ALA A 75 29.11 -5.13 -7.91
CA ALA A 75 29.31 -6.54 -8.21
C ALA A 75 28.90 -7.47 -7.07
N THR A 76 28.88 -6.96 -5.83
CA THR A 76 28.48 -7.72 -4.65
C THR A 76 27.06 -7.42 -4.17
N LEU A 77 26.35 -6.50 -4.85
CA LEU A 77 24.98 -6.21 -4.52
C LEU A 77 24.08 -7.42 -4.77
N SER A 78 23.19 -7.68 -3.80
CA SER A 78 22.17 -8.71 -3.93
C SER A 78 20.81 -8.14 -3.56
N PHE A 79 19.76 -8.74 -4.11
CA PHE A 79 18.40 -8.34 -3.80
C PHE A 79 17.69 -9.48 -3.06
N ASP A 80 17.21 -9.19 -1.86
CA ASP A 80 16.46 -10.14 -1.06
C ASP A 80 14.96 -9.96 -1.35
N TRP A 81 14.44 -10.80 -2.22
CA TRP A 81 13.03 -10.79 -2.61
C TRP A 81 12.10 -11.00 -1.40
N GLN A 82 12.48 -11.92 -0.50
CA GLN A 82 11.66 -12.21 0.67
C GLN A 82 11.53 -10.99 1.58
N GLN A 83 12.60 -10.22 1.76
CA GLN A 83 12.57 -8.99 2.54
C GLN A 83 11.69 -7.93 1.88
N ALA A 84 11.74 -7.80 0.55
CA ALA A 84 10.88 -6.88 -0.19
C ALA A 84 9.41 -7.24 -0.04
N VAL A 85 9.09 -8.52 -0.13
CA VAL A 85 7.71 -9.02 0.08
C VAL A 85 7.27 -8.79 1.52
N LYS A 86 8.13 -9.06 2.49
CA LYS A 86 7.83 -8.84 3.91
C LYS A 86 7.51 -7.37 4.20
N ARG A 87 8.32 -6.45 3.65
CA ARG A 87 8.06 -5.00 3.77
C ARG A 87 6.70 -4.63 3.18
N THR A 88 6.39 -5.18 2.02
CA THR A 88 5.09 -4.95 1.36
C THR A 88 3.93 -5.42 2.22
N GLN A 89 4.04 -6.62 2.80
CA GLN A 89 3.02 -7.16 3.70
C GLN A 89 2.84 -6.30 4.95
N GLN A 90 3.92 -5.75 5.50
CA GLN A 90 3.86 -4.85 6.64
C GLN A 90 3.14 -3.55 6.31
N ILE A 91 3.37 -2.99 5.12
CA ILE A 91 2.68 -1.78 4.66
C ILE A 91 1.19 -2.04 4.52
N VAL A 92 0.80 -3.12 3.87
CA VAL A 92 -0.61 -3.50 3.69
C VAL A 92 -1.28 -3.71 5.04
N SER A 93 -0.65 -4.47 5.94
CA SER A 93 -1.19 -4.73 7.27
C SER A 93 -1.40 -3.44 8.08
N LYS A 94 -0.45 -2.52 8.01
CA LYS A 94 -0.53 -1.24 8.70
C LYS A 94 -1.66 -0.36 8.18
N LEU A 95 -1.87 -0.33 6.86
CA LEU A 95 -2.91 0.49 6.25
C LEU A 95 -4.32 -0.11 6.42
N SER A 96 -4.41 -1.42 6.63
CA SER A 96 -5.71 -2.08 6.79
C SER A 96 -6.22 -2.16 8.24
N ARG A 97 -5.51 -1.56 9.18
CA ARG A 97 -5.95 -1.46 10.58
C ARG A 97 -7.04 -0.43 10.80
#